data_d517627746d9beabcaeecd78bdb5a162
#
_entry.id   d517627746d9beabcaeecd78bdb5a162
#
_cell.length_a   1.000
_cell.length_b   1.000
_cell.length_c   1.000
_cell.angle_alpha   90.00
_cell.angle_beta   90.00
_cell.angle_gamma   90.00
#
_symmetry.space_group_name_H-M   'P 1'
#
loop_
_entity.id
_entity.type
_entity.pdbx_description
1 polymer ?
#
loop_
_entity_poly.entity_id
_entity_poly.type
_entity_poly.pdbx_seq_one_letter_code
_entity_poly.pdbx_strand_id
1 'polypeptide(L)'
;LRRLHRGEPVPTGLIPIGGLLGIGFALAPDDGRDLVMVVSVNGHGLFDTVTGEKIARDRDPDPDPDPDPDGSIPDAVPDLSCPGLGPIASARVRIAGLFGGGLHTTTEDGWTLEVVSPEWPHDRVLLSADGGIPHNGPHGENWWHIFDSNYSELRAAGFSPSGHTLAVATSSDETLWSHQAPDIKRSAGQFGRSPADWGAQSQLV
;
A
#
# COMPACT_ATOMS: atom_id res chain seq x y z
N LEU A 1 -4.94 -7.00 -22.31
CA LEU A 1 -4.88 -8.17 -21.42
C LEU A 1 -3.42 -8.64 -21.38
N ARG A 2 -2.67 -8.17 -20.37
CA ARG A 2 -1.30 -8.64 -20.09
C ARG A 2 -1.35 -10.13 -19.72
N ARG A 3 -0.55 -10.96 -20.35
CA ARG A 3 -0.33 -12.32 -19.87
C ARG A 3 0.43 -12.24 -18.55
N LEU A 4 -0.22 -12.61 -17.46
CA LEU A 4 0.42 -12.81 -16.17
C LEU A 4 1.47 -13.91 -16.33
N HIS A 5 2.72 -13.62 -16.01
CA HIS A 5 3.76 -14.64 -15.89
C HIS A 5 3.47 -15.51 -14.67
N ARG A 6 3.78 -16.79 -14.76
CA ARG A 6 3.57 -17.76 -13.67
C ARG A 6 4.35 -17.28 -12.44
N GLY A 7 3.62 -16.97 -11.35
CA GLY A 7 4.21 -16.49 -10.10
C GLY A 7 4.19 -14.96 -9.88
N GLU A 8 3.67 -14.16 -10.83
CA GLU A 8 3.49 -12.72 -10.61
C GLU A 8 2.39 -12.48 -9.56
N PRO A 9 2.65 -11.62 -8.54
CA PRO A 9 1.63 -11.31 -7.54
C PRO A 9 0.42 -10.63 -8.18
N VAL A 10 -0.77 -11.07 -7.79
CA VAL A 10 -2.04 -10.50 -8.25
C VAL A 10 -2.58 -9.56 -7.18
N PRO A 11 -2.95 -8.31 -7.52
CA PRO A 11 -3.54 -7.39 -6.53
C PRO A 11 -4.82 -7.97 -5.93
N THR A 12 -4.98 -7.82 -4.62
CA THR A 12 -6.19 -8.22 -3.89
C THR A 12 -7.32 -7.20 -4.04
N GLY A 13 -6.98 -5.94 -4.32
CA GLY A 13 -7.95 -4.88 -4.51
C GLY A 13 -7.41 -3.65 -5.22
N LEU A 14 -8.29 -2.97 -5.94
CA LEU A 14 -8.09 -1.63 -6.49
C LEU A 14 -9.15 -0.72 -5.89
N ILE A 15 -8.72 0.34 -5.20
CA ILE A 15 -9.60 1.31 -4.55
C ILE A 15 -9.48 2.64 -5.33
N PRO A 16 -10.49 3.07 -6.07
CA PRO A 16 -10.48 4.35 -6.76
C PRO A 16 -10.61 5.50 -5.75
N ILE A 17 -9.67 6.46 -5.80
CA ILE A 17 -9.61 7.59 -4.89
C ILE A 17 -9.16 8.83 -5.66
N GLY A 18 -10.11 9.67 -6.03
CA GLY A 18 -9.79 10.91 -6.73
C GLY A 18 -9.03 11.90 -5.83
N GLY A 19 -7.92 12.45 -6.34
CA GLY A 19 -7.11 13.42 -5.63
C GLY A 19 -6.39 12.86 -4.41
N LEU A 20 -5.92 11.61 -4.49
CA LEU A 20 -5.14 10.98 -3.44
C LEU A 20 -3.82 11.73 -3.23
N LEU A 21 -3.54 12.09 -1.98
CA LEU A 21 -2.36 12.81 -1.54
C LEU A 21 -1.34 11.88 -0.87
N GLY A 22 -1.81 10.89 -0.13
CA GLY A 22 -0.93 9.93 0.55
C GLY A 22 -1.70 8.84 1.28
N ILE A 23 -0.96 7.84 1.73
CA ILE A 23 -1.47 6.69 2.47
C ILE A 23 -0.61 6.39 3.70
N GLY A 24 -1.20 5.71 4.67
CA GLY A 24 -0.49 5.21 5.84
C GLY A 24 -1.14 3.95 6.40
N PHE A 25 -0.36 3.14 7.09
CA PHE A 25 -0.87 1.92 7.70
C PHE A 25 -1.09 2.06 9.20
N ALA A 26 -2.08 1.33 9.69
CA ALA A 26 -2.36 1.13 11.10
C ALA A 26 -2.79 -0.32 11.33
N LEU A 27 -2.78 -0.75 12.60
CA LEU A 27 -3.30 -2.05 12.98
C LEU A 27 -4.72 -1.91 13.56
N ALA A 28 -5.61 -2.80 13.18
CA ALA A 28 -6.91 -2.91 13.81
C ALA A 28 -6.76 -3.32 15.27
N PRO A 29 -7.42 -2.62 16.23
CA PRO A 29 -7.21 -2.88 17.65
C PRO A 29 -7.81 -4.21 18.15
N ASP A 30 -8.71 -4.80 17.39
CA ASP A 30 -9.42 -6.04 17.75
C ASP A 30 -8.67 -7.32 17.37
N ASP A 31 -8.05 -7.35 16.20
CA ASP A 31 -7.40 -8.56 15.66
C ASP A 31 -5.98 -8.33 15.11
N GLY A 32 -5.51 -7.08 15.11
CA GLY A 32 -4.15 -6.73 14.68
C GLY A 32 -3.92 -6.80 13.16
N ARG A 33 -4.98 -6.93 12.36
CA ARG A 33 -4.86 -6.89 10.90
C ARG A 33 -4.47 -5.50 10.41
N ASP A 34 -3.88 -5.44 9.24
CA ASP A 34 -3.52 -4.18 8.61
C ASP A 34 -4.76 -3.42 8.14
N LEU A 35 -4.77 -2.13 8.44
CA LEU A 35 -5.69 -1.16 7.89
C LEU A 35 -4.88 -0.13 7.11
N VAL A 36 -5.43 0.38 6.01
CA VAL A 36 -4.83 1.47 5.26
C VAL A 36 -5.68 2.73 5.40
N MET A 37 -5.04 3.80 5.82
CA MET A 37 -5.61 5.14 5.87
C MET A 37 -5.19 5.91 4.63
N VAL A 38 -6.16 6.52 3.97
CA VAL A 38 -5.97 7.31 2.77
C VAL A 38 -6.28 8.76 3.06
N VAL A 39 -5.39 9.65 2.64
CA VAL A 39 -5.57 11.10 2.66
C VAL A 39 -5.77 11.58 1.23
N SER A 40 -6.83 12.33 0.99
CA SER A 40 -7.16 12.91 -0.31
C SER A 40 -7.62 14.35 -0.17
N VAL A 41 -7.70 15.08 -1.26
CA VAL A 41 -8.26 16.45 -1.30
C VAL A 41 -9.73 16.53 -0.84
N ASN A 42 -10.42 15.40 -0.71
CA ASN A 42 -11.81 15.31 -0.29
C ASN A 42 -11.98 14.69 1.10
N GLY A 43 -10.92 14.70 1.91
CA GLY A 43 -10.90 14.15 3.27
C GLY A 43 -10.20 12.80 3.37
N HIS A 44 -10.40 12.13 4.49
CA HIS A 44 -9.72 10.91 4.88
C HIS A 44 -10.63 9.69 4.78
N GLY A 45 -10.05 8.53 4.48
CA GLY A 45 -10.74 7.25 4.47
C GLY A 45 -9.89 6.16 5.13
N LEU A 46 -10.54 5.22 5.79
CA LEU A 46 -9.92 4.03 6.36
C LEU A 46 -10.50 2.79 5.69
N PHE A 47 -9.62 1.90 5.25
CA PHE A 47 -9.99 0.69 4.52
C PHE A 47 -9.37 -0.55 5.15
N ASP A 48 -10.08 -1.65 5.05
CA ASP A 48 -9.57 -2.99 5.33
C ASP A 48 -8.68 -3.45 4.16
N THR A 49 -7.46 -3.85 4.44
CA THR A 49 -6.49 -4.20 3.37
C THR A 49 -6.77 -5.56 2.74
N VAL A 50 -7.55 -6.41 3.38
CA VAL A 50 -7.90 -7.75 2.87
C VAL A 50 -9.14 -7.69 1.98
N THR A 51 -10.18 -7.00 2.47
CA THR A 51 -11.49 -6.95 1.77
C THR A 51 -11.62 -5.75 0.84
N GLY A 52 -10.79 -4.71 1.01
CA GLY A 52 -10.95 -3.42 0.32
C GLY A 52 -12.17 -2.62 0.82
N GLU A 53 -12.86 -3.08 1.85
CA GLU A 53 -14.03 -2.39 2.38
C GLU A 53 -13.64 -1.10 3.10
N LYS A 54 -14.44 -0.07 2.87
CA LYS A 54 -14.32 1.17 3.61
C LYS A 54 -14.90 1.03 5.01
N ILE A 55 -14.05 1.15 6.04
CA ILE A 55 -14.42 1.05 7.45
C ILE A 55 -14.93 2.39 7.99
N ALA A 56 -14.23 3.48 7.66
CA ALA A 56 -14.57 4.80 8.13
C ALA A 56 -14.21 5.87 7.08
N ARG A 57 -14.86 7.02 7.16
CA ARG A 57 -14.56 8.17 6.33
C ARG A 57 -14.81 9.46 7.09
N ASP A 58 -13.89 10.39 6.98
CA ASP A 58 -14.07 11.79 7.28
C ASP A 58 -14.17 12.57 5.96
N ARG A 59 -15.24 13.35 5.78
CA ARG A 59 -15.49 14.12 4.56
C ARG A 59 -15.19 15.60 4.72
N ASP A 60 -15.05 16.01 5.96
CA ASP A 60 -14.85 17.42 6.25
C ASP A 60 -13.56 17.58 7.03
N PRO A 61 -12.47 17.77 6.31
CA PRO A 61 -11.21 17.94 6.96
C PRO A 61 -11.12 19.27 7.67
N ASP A 62 -11.81 20.29 7.35
CA ASP A 62 -11.88 21.54 8.09
C ASP A 62 -12.89 22.50 7.45
N PRO A 63 -13.96 22.90 8.17
CA PRO A 63 -14.83 23.97 7.72
C PRO A 63 -14.18 25.35 8.00
N ASP A 64 -12.90 25.45 8.35
CA ASP A 64 -12.26 26.74 8.55
C ASP A 64 -12.24 27.52 7.22
N PRO A 65 -12.97 28.65 7.15
CA PRO A 65 -13.07 29.43 5.93
C PRO A 65 -11.82 30.23 5.59
N ASP A 66 -10.75 30.08 6.37
CA ASP A 66 -9.46 30.71 6.06
C ASP A 66 -8.58 29.67 5.33
N PRO A 67 -8.66 29.61 3.98
CA PRO A 67 -7.85 28.66 3.23
C PRO A 67 -6.41 29.12 3.36
N ASP A 68 -5.65 28.50 4.27
CA ASP A 68 -4.22 28.46 4.15
C ASP A 68 -3.93 27.88 2.76
N PRO A 69 -3.48 28.68 1.79
CA PRO A 69 -3.28 28.20 0.43
C PRO A 69 -2.23 27.09 0.34
N ASP A 70 -1.45 26.89 1.40
CA ASP A 70 -0.51 25.78 1.56
C ASP A 70 -1.08 24.66 2.43
N GLY A 71 -2.25 24.82 3.03
CA GLY A 71 -2.93 23.88 3.92
C GLY A 71 -3.59 22.70 3.24
N SER A 72 -2.99 22.21 2.21
CA SER A 72 -3.54 21.12 1.39
C SER A 72 -3.49 19.74 2.05
N ILE A 73 -2.91 19.60 3.25
CA ILE A 73 -3.04 18.40 4.07
C ILE A 73 -3.35 18.82 5.49
N PRO A 74 -4.63 18.88 5.85
CA PRO A 74 -4.98 18.98 7.24
C PRO A 74 -4.25 17.87 7.99
N ASP A 75 -3.64 18.19 9.09
CA ASP A 75 -3.09 17.25 10.07
C ASP A 75 -1.84 16.43 9.71
N ALA A 76 -1.38 16.40 8.46
CA ALA A 76 -0.11 15.73 8.14
C ALA A 76 1.13 16.52 8.57
N VAL A 77 0.95 17.77 8.98
CA VAL A 77 2.00 18.68 9.46
C VAL A 77 1.87 18.83 10.98
N PRO A 78 2.99 18.84 11.78
CA PRO A 78 4.38 18.90 11.32
C PRO A 78 5.07 17.54 11.14
N ASP A 79 4.47 16.44 11.54
CA ASP A 79 5.14 15.13 11.63
C ASP A 79 4.73 14.14 10.54
N LEU A 80 4.03 14.60 9.51
CA LEU A 80 3.45 13.78 8.45
C LEU A 80 2.50 12.70 9.00
N SER A 81 1.74 13.01 10.04
CA SER A 81 0.76 12.08 10.59
C SER A 81 -0.60 12.74 10.71
N CYS A 82 -1.65 11.94 10.48
CA CYS A 82 -3.05 12.34 10.67
C CYS A 82 -3.68 11.62 11.85
N PRO A 83 -4.72 12.20 12.49
CA PRO A 83 -5.58 11.45 13.40
C PRO A 83 -6.19 10.24 12.71
N GLY A 84 -6.25 9.11 13.39
CA GLY A 84 -6.91 7.92 12.88
C GLY A 84 -8.43 8.09 12.81
N LEU A 85 -9.10 7.19 12.09
CA LEU A 85 -10.54 7.19 11.91
C LEU A 85 -11.18 5.92 12.47
N GLY A 86 -12.45 6.01 12.88
CA GLY A 86 -13.23 4.84 13.30
C GLY A 86 -12.53 4.06 14.43
N PRO A 87 -12.23 2.77 14.22
CA PRO A 87 -11.65 1.93 15.28
C PRO A 87 -10.24 2.39 15.72
N ILE A 88 -9.54 3.17 14.90
CA ILE A 88 -8.20 3.70 15.20
C ILE A 88 -8.20 5.19 15.54
N ALA A 89 -9.35 5.77 15.88
CA ALA A 89 -9.48 7.22 16.14
C ALA A 89 -8.57 7.75 17.28
N SER A 90 -8.12 6.88 18.18
CA SER A 90 -7.18 7.25 19.26
C SER A 90 -5.71 7.24 18.83
N ALA A 91 -5.40 6.74 17.65
CA ALA A 91 -4.04 6.64 17.12
C ALA A 91 -3.72 7.77 16.15
N ARG A 92 -2.44 8.01 15.91
CA ARG A 92 -1.97 8.83 14.78
C ARG A 92 -1.34 7.90 13.73
N VAL A 93 -1.65 8.16 12.47
CA VAL A 93 -1.15 7.37 11.34
C VAL A 93 -0.16 8.22 10.55
N ARG A 94 1.06 7.73 10.39
CA ARG A 94 2.06 8.38 9.54
C ARG A 94 1.68 8.19 8.07
N ILE A 95 1.74 9.28 7.32
CA ILE A 95 1.35 9.32 5.91
C ILE A 95 2.60 9.43 5.04
N ALA A 96 2.65 8.63 4.00
CA ALA A 96 3.62 8.70 2.92
C ALA A 96 2.91 9.13 1.63
N GLY A 97 3.48 10.06 0.87
CA GLY A 97 2.89 10.54 -0.38
C GLY A 97 3.46 11.85 -0.87
N LEU A 98 2.59 12.71 -1.40
CA LEU A 98 2.95 13.96 -2.07
C LEU A 98 3.87 14.86 -1.22
N PHE A 99 3.68 14.90 0.08
CA PHE A 99 4.42 15.80 0.98
C PHE A 99 5.64 15.14 1.63
N GLY A 100 6.00 13.96 1.18
CA GLY A 100 7.12 13.20 1.69
C GLY A 100 6.68 12.00 2.54
N GLY A 101 7.56 11.57 3.43
CA GLY A 101 7.39 10.32 4.16
C GLY A 101 7.79 9.11 3.32
N GLY A 102 7.61 7.94 3.90
CA GLY A 102 7.90 6.67 3.24
C GLY A 102 7.23 5.52 3.97
N LEU A 103 6.88 4.50 3.21
CA LEU A 103 6.46 3.19 3.72
C LEU A 103 7.68 2.27 3.85
N HIS A 104 7.51 1.13 4.48
CA HIS A 104 8.58 0.13 4.55
C HIS A 104 8.87 -0.43 3.16
N THR A 105 10.13 -0.51 2.78
CA THR A 105 10.55 -1.07 1.49
C THR A 105 11.03 -2.51 1.61
N THR A 106 11.11 -3.04 2.82
CA THR A 106 11.54 -4.40 3.12
C THR A 106 10.64 -5.04 4.17
N THR A 107 10.49 -6.36 4.11
CA THR A 107 9.80 -7.17 5.12
C THR A 107 10.78 -8.05 5.87
N GLU A 108 10.40 -8.53 7.06
CA GLU A 108 11.24 -9.43 7.86
C GLU A 108 11.51 -10.77 7.17
N ASP A 109 10.59 -11.21 6.31
CA ASP A 109 10.71 -12.46 5.56
C ASP A 109 11.41 -12.30 4.21
N GLY A 110 12.02 -11.12 3.95
CA GLY A 110 12.98 -10.92 2.87
C GLY A 110 12.41 -10.36 1.57
N TRP A 111 11.16 -9.88 1.54
CA TRP A 111 10.68 -9.14 0.39
C TRP A 111 11.25 -7.73 0.37
N THR A 112 11.63 -7.26 -0.81
CA THR A 112 12.11 -5.90 -1.04
C THR A 112 11.38 -5.25 -2.19
N LEU A 113 11.14 -3.95 -2.06
CA LEU A 113 10.47 -3.13 -3.05
C LEU A 113 11.36 -1.98 -3.47
N GLU A 114 11.38 -1.68 -4.76
CA GLU A 114 12.06 -0.52 -5.34
C GLU A 114 11.16 0.20 -6.33
N VAL A 115 11.19 1.53 -6.26
CA VAL A 115 10.56 2.40 -7.26
C VAL A 115 11.65 2.93 -8.19
N VAL A 116 11.46 2.73 -9.49
CA VAL A 116 12.39 3.19 -10.53
C VAL A 116 11.64 4.00 -11.59
N SER A 117 12.28 5.00 -12.15
CA SER A 117 11.71 5.89 -13.19
C SER A 117 12.53 5.81 -14.49
N PRO A 118 12.52 4.66 -15.19
CA PRO A 118 13.32 4.47 -16.39
C PRO A 118 12.87 5.36 -17.56
N GLU A 119 11.62 5.79 -17.54
CA GLU A 119 10.97 6.63 -18.56
C GLU A 119 10.24 7.80 -17.89
N TRP A 120 11.02 8.68 -17.22
CA TRP A 120 10.47 9.85 -16.53
C TRP A 120 9.38 10.56 -17.38
N PRO A 121 8.19 10.88 -16.82
CA PRO A 121 7.80 10.85 -15.40
C PRO A 121 7.11 9.55 -14.92
N HIS A 122 7.19 8.47 -15.69
CA HIS A 122 6.52 7.21 -15.38
C HIS A 122 7.35 6.36 -14.40
N ASP A 123 6.76 6.06 -13.26
CA ASP A 123 7.37 5.22 -12.25
C ASP A 123 6.96 3.76 -12.42
N ARG A 124 7.86 2.86 -12.06
CA ARG A 124 7.62 1.43 -12.01
C ARG A 124 7.97 0.90 -10.63
N VAL A 125 7.16 -0.02 -10.15
CA VAL A 125 7.41 -0.69 -8.88
C VAL A 125 7.91 -2.09 -9.14
N LEU A 126 9.09 -2.38 -8.61
CA LEU A 126 9.74 -3.68 -8.67
C LEU A 126 9.66 -4.36 -7.32
N LEU A 127 9.37 -5.65 -7.31
CA LEU A 127 9.33 -6.48 -6.11
C LEU A 127 10.36 -7.60 -6.27
N SER A 128 11.14 -7.86 -5.24
CA SER A 128 12.08 -9.00 -5.21
C SER A 128 11.94 -9.80 -3.94
N ALA A 129 12.24 -11.10 -4.05
CA ALA A 129 12.26 -12.05 -2.96
C ALA A 129 13.68 -12.20 -2.36
N ASP A 130 13.75 -12.85 -1.20
CA ASP A 130 14.99 -13.30 -0.55
C ASP A 130 15.98 -12.17 -0.20
N GLY A 131 15.49 -10.97 0.09
CA GLY A 131 16.31 -9.80 0.40
C GLY A 131 17.17 -9.34 -0.79
N GLY A 132 16.83 -9.81 -1.99
CA GLY A 132 17.53 -9.49 -3.22
C GLY A 132 17.32 -8.05 -3.67
N ILE A 133 18.27 -7.57 -4.46
CA ILE A 133 18.08 -6.33 -5.21
C ILE A 133 17.26 -6.66 -6.47
N PRO A 134 16.26 -5.85 -6.87
CA PRO A 134 15.59 -6.02 -8.15
C PRO A 134 16.60 -6.18 -9.28
N HIS A 135 16.23 -6.96 -10.30
CA HIS A 135 17.06 -7.38 -11.44
C HIS A 135 18.32 -8.21 -11.09
N ASN A 136 18.43 -8.70 -9.88
CA ASN A 136 19.40 -9.72 -9.54
C ASN A 136 18.80 -11.11 -9.72
N GLY A 137 19.28 -11.85 -10.71
CA GLY A 137 18.71 -13.14 -11.12
C GLY A 137 17.60 -13.00 -12.18
N PRO A 138 16.90 -14.11 -12.52
CA PRO A 138 15.90 -14.12 -13.58
C PRO A 138 14.64 -13.34 -13.21
N HIS A 139 14.16 -12.51 -14.14
CA HIS A 139 12.85 -11.89 -14.05
C HIS A 139 11.73 -12.94 -14.05
N GLY A 140 10.76 -12.79 -13.15
CA GLY A 140 9.67 -13.74 -12.99
C GLY A 140 9.97 -14.92 -12.05
N GLU A 141 11.19 -14.98 -11.51
CA GLU A 141 11.63 -15.96 -10.52
C GLU A 141 12.09 -15.31 -9.22
N ASN A 142 13.02 -14.37 -9.32
CA ASN A 142 13.61 -13.68 -8.17
C ASN A 142 13.07 -12.26 -7.99
N TRP A 143 12.58 -11.64 -9.07
CA TRP A 143 12.00 -10.32 -9.05
C TRP A 143 10.92 -10.15 -10.11
N TRP A 144 10.00 -9.18 -9.88
CA TRP A 144 8.84 -8.91 -10.71
C TRP A 144 8.63 -7.42 -10.86
N HIS A 145 8.16 -7.01 -12.04
CA HIS A 145 7.60 -5.71 -12.29
C HIS A 145 6.10 -5.78 -11.98
N ILE A 146 5.68 -5.22 -10.85
CA ILE A 146 4.32 -5.38 -10.34
C ILE A 146 3.40 -4.21 -10.68
N PHE A 147 3.94 -3.01 -10.94
CA PHE A 147 3.14 -1.82 -11.18
C PHE A 147 3.83 -0.85 -12.14
N ASP A 148 3.03 -0.14 -12.95
CA ASP A 148 3.46 0.90 -13.88
C ASP A 148 2.50 2.10 -13.77
N SER A 149 3.02 3.27 -13.35
CA SER A 149 2.23 4.47 -13.12
C SER A 149 2.01 5.31 -14.39
N ASN A 150 1.85 4.69 -15.54
CA ASN A 150 1.74 5.36 -16.83
C ASN A 150 0.44 6.19 -17.03
N TYR A 151 -0.53 6.06 -16.14
CA TYR A 151 -1.84 6.73 -16.20
C TYR A 151 -2.07 7.75 -15.08
N SER A 152 -1.28 7.71 -14.00
CA SER A 152 -1.44 8.56 -12.82
C SER A 152 -0.13 8.65 -12.05
N GLU A 153 0.13 9.79 -11.43
CA GLU A 153 1.37 10.04 -10.70
C GLU A 153 1.45 9.17 -9.43
N LEU A 154 2.58 8.49 -9.24
CA LEU A 154 2.84 7.70 -8.04
C LEU A 154 2.92 8.62 -6.81
N ARG A 155 2.24 8.23 -5.74
CA ARG A 155 2.26 8.92 -4.44
C ARG A 155 3.10 8.18 -3.42
N ALA A 156 2.88 6.88 -3.29
CA ALA A 156 3.60 6.04 -2.35
C ALA A 156 3.59 4.58 -2.81
N ALA A 157 4.64 3.85 -2.45
CA ALA A 157 4.68 2.40 -2.58
C ALA A 157 5.45 1.79 -1.41
N GLY A 158 4.97 0.68 -0.86
CA GLY A 158 5.64 -0.01 0.23
C GLY A 158 4.77 -0.95 1.03
N PHE A 159 5.39 -1.55 2.02
CA PHE A 159 4.76 -2.54 2.90
C PHE A 159 4.19 -1.89 4.15
N SER A 160 3.17 -2.53 4.70
CA SER A 160 2.70 -2.29 6.06
C SER A 160 3.80 -2.62 7.08
N PRO A 161 3.72 -2.10 8.33
CA PRO A 161 4.64 -2.46 9.40
C PRO A 161 4.65 -3.95 9.75
N SER A 162 3.54 -4.65 9.52
CA SER A 162 3.43 -6.11 9.70
C SER A 162 4.14 -6.91 8.60
N GLY A 163 4.42 -6.28 7.46
CA GLY A 163 4.92 -6.95 6.26
C GLY A 163 3.85 -7.76 5.50
N HIS A 164 2.60 -7.79 5.96
CA HIS A 164 1.55 -8.62 5.34
C HIS A 164 0.79 -7.94 4.21
N THR A 165 0.91 -6.63 4.09
CA THR A 165 0.27 -5.86 3.03
C THR A 165 1.30 -5.03 2.27
N LEU A 166 1.21 -5.06 0.95
CA LEU A 166 1.89 -4.15 0.04
C LEU A 166 0.86 -3.21 -0.57
N ALA A 167 1.13 -1.92 -0.58
CA ALA A 167 0.32 -0.91 -1.23
C ALA A 167 1.11 -0.13 -2.26
N VAL A 168 0.45 0.22 -3.35
CA VAL A 168 0.92 1.19 -4.34
C VAL A 168 -0.19 2.19 -4.58
N ALA A 169 0.07 3.44 -4.25
CA ALA A 169 -0.88 4.54 -4.36
C ALA A 169 -0.45 5.51 -5.46
N THR A 170 -1.41 5.87 -6.32
CA THR A 170 -1.26 6.94 -7.32
C THR A 170 -2.12 8.14 -6.94
N SER A 171 -2.11 9.21 -7.71
CA SER A 171 -3.01 10.36 -7.48
C SER A 171 -4.50 10.05 -7.72
N SER A 172 -4.84 8.89 -8.26
CA SER A 172 -6.22 8.50 -8.61
C SER A 172 -6.73 7.22 -7.97
N ASP A 173 -5.85 6.38 -7.45
CA ASP A 173 -6.21 5.08 -6.89
C ASP A 173 -5.15 4.50 -5.97
N GLU A 174 -5.52 3.43 -5.28
CA GLU A 174 -4.64 2.59 -4.49
C GLU A 174 -4.81 1.13 -4.89
N THR A 175 -3.70 0.44 -5.13
CA THR A 175 -3.65 -0.99 -5.39
C THR A 175 -3.04 -1.71 -4.20
N LEU A 176 -3.72 -2.75 -3.74
CA LEU A 176 -3.34 -3.55 -2.58
C LEU A 176 -3.00 -4.99 -2.97
N TRP A 177 -1.98 -5.53 -2.32
CA TRP A 177 -1.63 -6.95 -2.29
C TRP A 177 -1.55 -7.38 -0.84
N SER A 178 -2.32 -8.39 -0.45
CA SER A 178 -2.27 -8.95 0.90
C SER A 178 -1.68 -10.33 0.88
N HIS A 179 -0.76 -10.57 1.78
CA HIS A 179 -0.19 -11.88 2.03
C HIS A 179 -1.02 -12.56 3.13
N GLN A 180 -1.62 -13.70 2.83
CA GLN A 180 -2.21 -14.52 3.88
C GLN A 180 -1.09 -15.05 4.78
N ALA A 181 -1.16 -14.76 6.08
CA ALA A 181 -0.34 -15.46 7.04
C ALA A 181 -0.52 -16.98 6.82
N PRO A 182 0.56 -17.76 6.73
CA PRO A 182 0.42 -19.19 6.55
C PRO A 182 -0.43 -19.72 7.72
N ASP A 183 -1.49 -20.48 7.38
CA ASP A 183 -2.28 -21.21 8.37
C ASP A 183 -1.32 -21.87 9.35
N ILE A 184 -1.40 -21.54 10.63
CA ILE A 184 -0.53 -22.03 11.70
C ILE A 184 -0.53 -23.59 11.80
N LYS A 185 -1.28 -24.25 10.93
CA LYS A 185 -1.39 -25.72 10.82
C LYS A 185 -0.49 -26.38 9.77
N ARG A 186 0.37 -25.64 9.04
CA ARG A 186 1.35 -26.27 8.13
C ARG A 186 2.73 -26.22 8.75
N SER A 187 3.11 -27.37 9.26
CA SER A 187 4.40 -27.77 9.83
C SER A 187 5.62 -27.10 9.26
N ALA A 188 6.54 -26.75 10.16
CA ALA A 188 7.93 -26.42 9.91
C ALA A 188 8.55 -27.30 8.78
N GLY A 189 8.96 -26.67 7.67
CA GLY A 189 9.78 -27.35 6.68
C GLY A 189 9.50 -27.06 5.22
N GLN A 190 9.45 -25.80 4.81
CA GLN A 190 9.75 -25.43 3.41
C GLN A 190 10.02 -23.93 3.34
N PHE A 191 11.28 -23.57 3.34
CA PHE A 191 11.76 -22.28 2.90
C PHE A 191 11.67 -22.25 1.36
N GLY A 192 10.76 -21.48 0.83
CA GLY A 192 10.53 -21.30 -0.60
C GLY A 192 9.17 -20.68 -0.79
N ARG A 193 9.04 -19.37 -0.50
CA ARG A 193 7.78 -18.66 -0.74
C ARG A 193 7.76 -18.16 -2.18
N SER A 194 6.68 -18.49 -2.87
CA SER A 194 6.41 -18.00 -4.24
C SER A 194 5.66 -16.68 -4.17
N PRO A 195 5.84 -15.75 -5.12
CA PRO A 195 4.99 -14.58 -5.28
C PRO A 195 3.50 -14.89 -5.45
N ALA A 196 3.16 -16.13 -5.80
CA ALA A 196 1.79 -16.61 -5.80
C ALA A 196 1.13 -16.58 -4.40
N ASP A 197 1.93 -16.43 -3.34
CA ASP A 197 1.44 -16.28 -1.97
C ASP A 197 0.85 -14.88 -1.72
N TRP A 198 1.14 -13.92 -2.60
CA TRP A 198 0.54 -12.59 -2.63
C TRP A 198 -0.65 -12.58 -3.61
N GLY A 199 -1.86 -12.66 -3.13
CA GLY A 199 -3.04 -12.41 -3.99
C GLY A 199 -4.02 -13.54 -4.23
N ALA A 200 -3.94 -14.64 -3.50
CA ALA A 200 -4.89 -15.73 -3.65
C ALA A 200 -6.16 -15.55 -2.78
N GLN A 201 -6.85 -14.42 -2.90
CA GLN A 201 -8.26 -14.35 -2.49
C GLN A 201 -8.97 -13.20 -3.18
N SER A 202 -9.69 -13.49 -4.23
CA SER A 202 -11.03 -12.98 -4.54
C SER A 202 -11.44 -13.42 -5.95
N GLN A 203 -11.95 -14.61 -6.07
CA GLN A 203 -12.97 -14.86 -7.06
C GLN A 203 -14.18 -15.40 -6.29
N LEU A 204 -15.10 -14.53 -5.94
CA LEU A 204 -16.51 -14.85 -5.75
C LEU A 204 -17.32 -13.58 -6.02
N VAL A 205 -18.01 -13.67 -7.18
CA VAL A 205 -19.09 -12.88 -7.74
C VAL A 205 -18.69 -11.63 -8.51
#